data_0bfb5e6753425fcb47a849a329879d9c
#
_entry.id   0bfb5e6753425fcb47a849a329879d9c
#
_cell.length_a   1.000
_cell.length_b   1.000
_cell.length_c   1.000
_cell.angle_alpha   90.00
_cell.angle_beta   90.00
_cell.angle_gamma   90.00
#
_symmetry.space_group_name_H-M   'P 1'
#
loop_
_entity.id
_entity.type
_entity.pdbx_description
1 polymer ?
#
loop_
_entity_poly.entity_id
_entity_poly.type
_entity_poly.pdbx_seq_one_letter_code
_entity_poly.pdbx_strand_id
1 'polypeptide(L)'
;VRPLRIGVIGARGVPATFGGIEHHVEELGARMAARGHDVTVFARTNYLDRPVTEHRGMRVVALPTVGTKHLDAIAHAGLSTLRAMGSRMDVLHYHAIGPGIPAALPRYASRAKIVLTVHGRDGERAKWGRGASAVLSGAEWLSARVPDATIVVSEDLARHYRDAHGRRAIAIPNGVEPGVHVPATTITERWGLTEGSFIVFVGRLVPEKAPDQLLEAYREVPGDRRLVLAGGTSFTDTFVEGLERAAAADPRVLMPGYVYGETLQELYANAAAFVLPSLLEGLPLTLLEAASYGTPVIASDIPPHLEVLGGEGTGRRLFPAGDVGALGAAIERSLADPAAERAAAAVIRDDVLARYDWDDATERTLEVYRSVLDRGRAA
;
A
#
# COMPACT_ATOMS: atom_id res chain seq x y z
N VAL A 1 -1.48 -2.01 -30.92
CA VAL A 1 -2.65 -1.77 -30.03
C VAL A 1 -2.95 -0.28 -30.03
N ARG A 2 -4.21 0.15 -30.19
CA ARG A 2 -4.60 1.56 -30.18
C ARG A 2 -4.28 2.17 -28.80
N PRO A 3 -3.63 3.35 -28.72
CA PRO A 3 -3.47 4.10 -27.49
C PRO A 3 -4.82 4.36 -26.80
N LEU A 4 -4.88 4.14 -25.48
CA LEU A 4 -6.05 4.44 -24.66
C LEU A 4 -5.82 5.76 -23.93
N ARG A 5 -6.90 6.53 -23.72
CA ARG A 5 -6.92 7.70 -22.85
C ARG A 5 -7.50 7.31 -21.51
N ILE A 6 -6.66 7.31 -20.49
CA ILE A 6 -6.94 6.78 -19.16
C ILE A 6 -6.94 7.93 -18.16
N GLY A 7 -8.05 8.14 -17.46
CA GLY A 7 -8.15 9.09 -16.35
C GLY A 7 -8.06 8.35 -15.03
N VAL A 8 -7.07 8.66 -14.20
CA VAL A 8 -6.85 8.04 -12.89
C VAL A 8 -7.34 8.97 -11.78
N ILE A 9 -8.25 8.46 -10.93
CA ILE A 9 -8.95 9.21 -9.89
C ILE A 9 -8.85 8.44 -8.56
N GLY A 10 -8.62 9.16 -7.45
CA GLY A 10 -8.68 8.59 -6.10
C GLY A 10 -7.36 8.58 -5.34
N ALA A 11 -6.22 8.58 -6.03
CA ALA A 11 -4.93 8.87 -5.42
C ALA A 11 -4.86 10.35 -4.98
N ARG A 12 -3.97 10.66 -4.05
CA ARG A 12 -3.69 12.06 -3.68
C ARG A 12 -2.93 12.78 -4.80
N GLY A 13 -2.04 12.07 -5.50
CA GLY A 13 -1.29 12.59 -6.63
C GLY A 13 -0.01 11.82 -6.93
N VAL A 14 0.70 12.28 -7.96
CA VAL A 14 2.05 11.86 -8.34
C VAL A 14 2.93 13.10 -8.55
N PRO A 15 4.22 13.10 -8.21
CA PRO A 15 5.03 11.99 -7.65
C PRO A 15 4.48 11.43 -6.33
N ALA A 16 4.65 10.13 -6.09
CA ALA A 16 4.27 9.51 -4.85
C ALA A 16 5.28 9.89 -3.74
N THR A 17 4.83 10.69 -2.77
CA THR A 17 5.66 11.04 -1.60
C THR A 17 5.38 10.11 -0.42
N PHE A 18 4.12 9.71 -0.22
CA PHE A 18 3.71 8.73 0.79
C PHE A 18 2.37 8.09 0.41
N GLY A 19 2.19 6.84 0.82
CA GLY A 19 0.95 6.08 0.61
C GLY A 19 1.06 5.01 -0.48
N GLY A 20 0.56 3.81 -0.18
CA GLY A 20 0.63 2.66 -1.09
C GLY A 20 -0.23 2.84 -2.34
N ILE A 21 -1.33 3.61 -2.27
CA ILE A 21 -2.17 3.90 -3.44
C ILE A 21 -1.44 4.81 -4.42
N GLU A 22 -0.75 5.84 -3.91
CA GLU A 22 0.03 6.78 -4.70
C GLU A 22 1.17 6.07 -5.43
N HIS A 23 1.89 5.19 -4.72
CA HIS A 23 2.94 4.36 -5.30
C HIS A 23 2.39 3.40 -6.39
N HIS A 24 1.27 2.72 -6.11
CA HIS A 24 0.59 1.88 -7.09
C HIS A 24 0.19 2.66 -8.36
N VAL A 25 -0.41 3.84 -8.21
CA VAL A 25 -0.82 4.69 -9.34
C VAL A 25 0.38 5.17 -10.13
N GLU A 26 1.46 5.54 -9.47
CA GLU A 26 2.69 5.97 -10.11
C GLU A 26 3.32 4.85 -10.93
N GLU A 27 3.49 3.66 -10.35
CA GLU A 27 4.13 2.53 -11.02
C GLU A 27 3.30 2.01 -12.21
N LEU A 28 2.00 1.80 -12.04
CA LEU A 28 1.14 1.39 -13.15
C LEU A 28 1.02 2.47 -14.22
N GLY A 29 0.77 3.72 -13.82
CA GLY A 29 0.55 4.80 -14.75
C GLY A 29 1.77 5.12 -15.61
N ALA A 30 2.97 5.11 -15.01
CA ALA A 30 4.23 5.31 -15.73
C ALA A 30 4.48 4.20 -16.76
N ARG A 31 4.23 2.94 -16.39
CA ARG A 31 4.38 1.79 -17.30
C ARG A 31 3.35 1.80 -18.43
N MET A 32 2.12 2.23 -18.15
CA MET A 32 1.10 2.43 -19.19
C MET A 32 1.50 3.56 -20.15
N ALA A 33 2.01 4.68 -19.64
CA ALA A 33 2.51 5.79 -20.45
C ALA A 33 3.69 5.37 -21.32
N ALA A 34 4.64 4.61 -20.78
CA ALA A 34 5.76 4.04 -21.52
C ALA A 34 5.33 3.09 -22.65
N ARG A 35 4.16 2.44 -22.53
CA ARG A 35 3.53 1.61 -23.58
C ARG A 35 2.69 2.44 -24.57
N GLY A 36 2.77 3.77 -24.50
CA GLY A 36 2.12 4.68 -25.46
C GLY A 36 0.66 5.03 -25.15
N HIS A 37 0.18 4.77 -23.92
CA HIS A 37 -1.14 5.21 -23.50
C HIS A 37 -1.10 6.66 -22.97
N ASP A 38 -2.19 7.43 -23.17
CA ASP A 38 -2.35 8.80 -22.63
C ASP A 38 -2.94 8.70 -21.22
N VAL A 39 -2.08 8.75 -20.20
CA VAL A 39 -2.48 8.63 -18.79
C VAL A 39 -2.57 10.02 -18.16
N THR A 40 -3.72 10.34 -17.58
CA THR A 40 -3.95 11.58 -16.83
C THR A 40 -4.28 11.26 -15.38
N VAL A 41 -3.45 11.72 -14.45
CA VAL A 41 -3.66 11.57 -13.00
C VAL A 41 -4.25 12.87 -12.44
N PHE A 42 -5.40 12.77 -11.78
CA PHE A 42 -6.01 13.88 -11.07
C PHE A 42 -5.46 13.96 -9.65
N ALA A 43 -4.66 15.00 -9.37
CA ALA A 43 -3.93 15.18 -8.12
C ALA A 43 -4.56 16.28 -7.25
N ARG A 44 -4.40 16.16 -5.92
CA ARG A 44 -4.80 17.21 -4.95
C ARG A 44 -3.72 18.27 -4.87
N THR A 45 -4.12 19.53 -4.91
CA THR A 45 -3.17 20.66 -4.82
C THR A 45 -2.40 20.69 -3.51
N ASN A 46 -2.99 20.22 -2.41
CA ASN A 46 -2.36 20.16 -1.08
C ASN A 46 -1.43 18.97 -0.84
N TYR A 47 -1.32 18.06 -1.83
CA TYR A 47 -0.40 16.93 -1.78
C TYR A 47 0.92 17.24 -2.50
N LEU A 48 0.88 18.15 -3.48
CA LEU A 48 2.03 18.49 -4.30
C LEU A 48 2.80 19.65 -3.66
N ASP A 49 4.08 19.43 -3.33
CA ASP A 49 4.96 20.48 -2.78
C ASP A 49 5.23 21.62 -3.78
N ARG A 50 5.09 21.33 -5.06
CA ARG A 50 5.23 22.28 -6.19
C ARG A 50 4.28 21.90 -7.32
N PRO A 51 3.92 22.85 -8.20
CA PRO A 51 3.12 22.57 -9.38
C PRO A 51 3.81 21.52 -10.27
N VAL A 52 3.12 20.41 -10.53
CA VAL A 52 3.55 19.35 -11.43
C VAL A 52 2.48 19.17 -12.50
N THR A 53 2.85 19.25 -13.77
CA THR A 53 1.95 19.06 -14.91
C THR A 53 2.21 17.75 -15.65
N GLU A 54 3.40 17.19 -15.46
CA GLU A 54 3.82 15.90 -16.05
C GLU A 54 4.76 15.17 -15.09
N HIS A 55 4.62 13.84 -15.01
CA HIS A 55 5.51 12.98 -14.23
C HIS A 55 5.60 11.58 -14.86
N ARG A 56 6.83 11.12 -15.16
CA ARG A 56 7.10 9.81 -15.77
C ARG A 56 6.19 9.51 -16.98
N GLY A 57 5.98 10.50 -17.87
CA GLY A 57 5.12 10.39 -19.06
C GLY A 57 3.61 10.50 -18.80
N MET A 58 3.19 10.63 -17.56
CA MET A 58 1.79 10.86 -17.17
C MET A 58 1.51 12.36 -17.10
N ARG A 59 0.36 12.80 -17.64
CA ARG A 59 -0.16 14.14 -17.39
C ARG A 59 -0.72 14.25 -15.98
N VAL A 60 -0.41 15.32 -15.26
CA VAL A 60 -0.92 15.61 -13.91
C VAL A 60 -1.85 16.81 -13.96
N VAL A 61 -3.07 16.64 -13.46
CA VAL A 61 -4.07 17.71 -13.35
C VAL A 61 -4.34 17.95 -11.88
N ALA A 62 -3.76 19.03 -11.34
CA ALA A 62 -3.95 19.43 -9.96
C ALA A 62 -5.31 20.11 -9.78
N LEU A 63 -6.11 19.62 -8.84
CA LEU A 63 -7.43 20.15 -8.51
C LEU A 63 -7.53 20.52 -7.03
N PRO A 64 -8.27 21.58 -6.66
CA PRO A 64 -8.48 21.92 -5.26
C PRO A 64 -9.26 20.83 -4.53
N THR A 65 -9.09 20.80 -3.23
CA THR A 65 -9.82 19.90 -2.33
C THR A 65 -10.26 20.62 -1.07
N VAL A 66 -11.23 20.03 -0.37
CA VAL A 66 -11.73 20.56 0.90
C VAL A 66 -10.90 19.90 2.01
N GLY A 67 -10.08 20.68 2.71
CA GLY A 67 -9.12 20.16 3.73
C GLY A 67 -9.78 19.57 4.99
N THR A 68 -10.77 18.68 4.84
CA THR A 68 -11.46 17.99 5.93
C THR A 68 -11.11 16.51 5.96
N LYS A 69 -10.94 15.96 7.16
CA LYS A 69 -10.51 14.56 7.40
C LYS A 69 -11.31 13.50 6.63
N HIS A 70 -12.60 13.73 6.41
CA HIS A 70 -13.53 12.70 5.90
C HIS A 70 -14.07 12.99 4.50
N LEU A 71 -14.21 14.27 4.13
CA LEU A 71 -14.79 14.67 2.85
C LEU A 71 -13.74 14.93 1.76
N ASP A 72 -12.48 15.14 2.15
CA ASP A 72 -11.38 15.47 1.24
C ASP A 72 -11.30 14.50 0.05
N ALA A 73 -11.28 13.20 0.32
CA ALA A 73 -11.14 12.17 -0.71
C ALA A 73 -12.34 12.12 -1.67
N ILE A 74 -13.56 12.19 -1.13
CA ILE A 74 -14.81 12.09 -1.92
C ILE A 74 -15.05 13.37 -2.71
N ALA A 75 -14.84 14.55 -2.10
CA ALA A 75 -15.01 15.83 -2.75
C ALA A 75 -14.02 16.01 -3.92
N HIS A 76 -12.74 15.69 -3.68
CA HIS A 76 -11.73 15.71 -4.75
C HIS A 76 -12.05 14.72 -5.87
N ALA A 77 -12.47 13.48 -5.54
CA ALA A 77 -12.86 12.49 -6.54
C ALA A 77 -14.09 12.97 -7.34
N GLY A 78 -15.06 13.63 -6.71
CA GLY A 78 -16.21 14.25 -7.40
C GLY A 78 -15.78 15.31 -8.39
N LEU A 79 -14.93 16.25 -7.97
CA LEU A 79 -14.39 17.30 -8.85
C LEU A 79 -13.56 16.71 -9.99
N SER A 80 -12.72 15.72 -9.70
CA SER A 80 -11.92 14.99 -10.68
C SER A 80 -12.80 14.28 -11.71
N THR A 81 -13.89 13.67 -11.26
CA THR A 81 -14.88 13.01 -12.12
C THR A 81 -15.52 14.00 -13.09
N LEU A 82 -16.00 15.14 -12.60
CA LEU A 82 -16.59 16.19 -13.46
C LEU A 82 -15.57 16.72 -14.47
N ARG A 83 -14.33 16.96 -14.04
CA ARG A 83 -13.25 17.41 -14.93
C ARG A 83 -12.91 16.37 -15.99
N ALA A 84 -12.87 15.08 -15.61
CA ALA A 84 -12.60 13.96 -16.52
C ALA A 84 -13.73 13.75 -17.55
N MET A 85 -14.99 13.92 -17.14
CA MET A 85 -16.15 13.84 -18.04
C MET A 85 -16.12 14.94 -19.15
N GLY A 86 -15.54 16.10 -18.88
CA GLY A 86 -15.28 17.13 -19.89
C GLY A 86 -14.15 16.79 -20.87
N SER A 87 -13.45 15.67 -20.64
CA SER A 87 -12.37 15.17 -21.50
C SER A 87 -12.81 13.85 -22.17
N ARG A 88 -12.26 13.55 -23.36
CA ARG A 88 -12.63 12.31 -24.07
C ARG A 88 -11.81 11.14 -23.54
N MET A 89 -12.13 10.63 -22.34
CA MET A 89 -11.49 9.44 -21.76
C MET A 89 -12.11 8.15 -22.32
N ASP A 90 -11.28 7.12 -22.55
CA ASP A 90 -11.72 5.77 -22.91
C ASP A 90 -12.01 4.97 -21.63
N VAL A 91 -11.20 5.16 -20.57
CA VAL A 91 -11.35 4.52 -19.26
C VAL A 91 -11.20 5.56 -18.15
N LEU A 92 -12.05 5.50 -17.13
CA LEU A 92 -11.88 6.17 -15.84
C LEU A 92 -11.57 5.11 -14.79
N HIS A 93 -10.36 5.12 -14.28
CA HIS A 93 -9.89 4.18 -13.27
C HIS A 93 -9.89 4.84 -11.90
N TYR A 94 -10.76 4.37 -11.03
CA TYR A 94 -10.88 4.83 -9.65
C TYR A 94 -10.04 3.96 -8.71
N HIS A 95 -9.47 4.59 -7.68
CA HIS A 95 -8.71 3.89 -6.65
C HIS A 95 -9.32 4.15 -5.27
N ALA A 96 -9.50 3.08 -4.50
CA ALA A 96 -10.17 3.00 -3.20
C ALA A 96 -11.71 3.18 -3.25
N ILE A 97 -12.38 2.62 -2.25
CA ILE A 97 -13.84 2.51 -2.16
C ILE A 97 -14.50 3.90 -2.04
N GLY A 98 -14.00 4.76 -1.13
CA GLY A 98 -14.54 6.10 -0.90
C GLY A 98 -14.48 7.00 -2.15
N PRO A 99 -13.30 7.18 -2.76
CA PRO A 99 -13.16 7.86 -4.05
C PRO A 99 -13.93 7.24 -5.21
N GLY A 100 -14.33 5.98 -5.11
CA GLY A 100 -15.15 5.28 -6.09
C GLY A 100 -16.63 5.68 -6.08
N ILE A 101 -17.14 6.35 -5.04
CA ILE A 101 -18.56 6.73 -4.95
C ILE A 101 -19.03 7.58 -6.14
N PRO A 102 -18.30 8.64 -6.59
CA PRO A 102 -18.68 9.43 -7.75
C PRO A 102 -18.69 8.68 -9.08
N ALA A 103 -18.14 7.45 -9.16
CA ALA A 103 -18.08 6.65 -10.38
C ALA A 103 -19.47 6.34 -10.99
N ALA A 104 -20.53 6.39 -10.18
CA ALA A 104 -21.89 6.24 -10.67
C ALA A 104 -22.26 7.31 -11.71
N LEU A 105 -21.78 8.53 -11.55
CA LEU A 105 -22.11 9.62 -12.48
C LEU A 105 -21.60 9.33 -13.92
N PRO A 106 -20.30 9.12 -14.17
CA PRO A 106 -19.83 8.84 -15.53
C PRO A 106 -20.28 7.47 -16.04
N ARG A 107 -20.60 6.51 -15.17
CA ARG A 107 -21.13 5.20 -15.55
C ARG A 107 -22.39 5.30 -16.39
N TYR A 108 -23.28 6.26 -16.07
CA TYR A 108 -24.58 6.45 -16.74
C TYR A 108 -24.63 7.69 -17.64
N ALA A 109 -23.69 8.62 -17.50
CA ALA A 109 -23.70 9.88 -18.21
C ALA A 109 -22.51 10.09 -19.18
N SER A 110 -21.63 9.08 -19.34
CA SER A 110 -20.51 9.15 -20.28
C SER A 110 -20.33 7.85 -21.07
N ARG A 111 -19.43 7.90 -22.07
CA ARG A 111 -19.03 6.71 -22.84
C ARG A 111 -17.79 6.02 -22.26
N ALA A 112 -17.12 6.64 -21.29
CA ALA A 112 -15.95 6.07 -20.66
C ALA A 112 -16.33 4.80 -19.88
N LYS A 113 -15.48 3.79 -19.94
CA LYS A 113 -15.62 2.59 -19.11
C LYS A 113 -15.07 2.86 -17.73
N ILE A 114 -15.74 2.31 -16.73
CA ILE A 114 -15.40 2.54 -15.33
C ILE A 114 -14.72 1.30 -14.77
N VAL A 115 -13.50 1.47 -14.30
CA VAL A 115 -12.74 0.45 -13.56
C VAL A 115 -12.47 0.98 -12.15
N LEU A 116 -12.53 0.11 -11.16
CA LEU A 116 -12.19 0.45 -9.78
C LEU A 116 -11.17 -0.55 -9.23
N THR A 117 -10.07 -0.04 -8.66
CA THR A 117 -9.15 -0.86 -7.86
C THR A 117 -9.39 -0.62 -6.37
N VAL A 118 -9.61 -1.71 -5.63
CA VAL A 118 -9.78 -1.73 -4.18
C VAL A 118 -8.48 -2.18 -3.53
N HIS A 119 -7.96 -1.34 -2.64
CA HIS A 119 -6.65 -1.54 -1.99
C HIS A 119 -6.75 -2.10 -0.57
N GLY A 120 -7.95 -2.37 -0.06
CA GLY A 120 -8.15 -2.91 1.28
C GLY A 120 -9.59 -2.74 1.75
N ARG A 121 -9.91 -3.30 2.91
CA ARG A 121 -11.23 -3.24 3.56
C ARG A 121 -11.34 -1.95 4.38
N ASP A 122 -11.65 -0.84 3.71
CA ASP A 122 -11.72 0.48 4.37
C ASP A 122 -12.78 0.54 5.48
N GLY A 123 -13.85 -0.23 5.38
CA GLY A 123 -14.94 -0.28 6.37
C GLY A 123 -14.56 -0.92 7.71
N GLU A 124 -13.53 -1.76 7.74
CA GLU A 124 -13.08 -2.49 8.93
C GLU A 124 -12.02 -1.73 9.74
N ARG A 125 -11.57 -0.57 9.26
CA ARG A 125 -10.55 0.23 9.96
C ARG A 125 -11.10 0.84 11.25
N ALA A 126 -10.37 0.69 12.34
CA ALA A 126 -10.76 1.10 13.71
C ALA A 126 -11.16 2.58 13.87
N LYS A 127 -10.75 3.46 12.96
CA LYS A 127 -11.03 4.91 13.02
C LYS A 127 -12.47 5.32 12.69
N TRP A 128 -13.35 4.39 12.27
CA TRP A 128 -14.69 4.70 11.81
C TRP A 128 -15.73 4.45 12.92
N GLY A 129 -16.53 5.45 13.27
CA GLY A 129 -17.71 5.27 14.10
C GLY A 129 -18.84 4.56 13.35
N ARG A 130 -19.87 4.08 14.08
CA ARG A 130 -20.98 3.26 13.52
C ARG A 130 -21.66 3.87 12.29
N GLY A 131 -21.87 5.18 12.24
CA GLY A 131 -22.48 5.85 11.09
C GLY A 131 -21.56 5.88 9.86
N ALA A 132 -20.28 6.14 10.05
CA ALA A 132 -19.30 6.13 8.96
C ALA A 132 -19.05 4.71 8.41
N SER A 133 -19.11 3.69 9.28
CA SER A 133 -19.01 2.29 8.86
C SER A 133 -20.18 1.89 7.95
N ALA A 134 -21.41 2.33 8.24
CA ALA A 134 -22.58 2.08 7.38
C ALA A 134 -22.43 2.75 5.99
N VAL A 135 -21.91 3.98 5.93
CA VAL A 135 -21.63 4.66 4.65
C VAL A 135 -20.55 3.91 3.86
N LEU A 136 -19.50 3.43 4.52
CA LEU A 136 -18.44 2.66 3.85
C LEU A 136 -18.92 1.29 3.38
N SER A 137 -19.80 0.61 4.12
CA SER A 137 -20.43 -0.63 3.67
C SER A 137 -21.31 -0.39 2.43
N GLY A 138 -22.06 0.72 2.40
CA GLY A 138 -22.81 1.14 1.21
C GLY A 138 -21.91 1.46 0.03
N ALA A 139 -20.78 2.14 0.26
CA ALA A 139 -19.78 2.44 -0.76
C ALA A 139 -19.10 1.16 -1.29
N GLU A 140 -18.83 0.19 -0.43
CA GLU A 140 -18.30 -1.11 -0.84
C GLU A 140 -19.30 -1.89 -1.68
N TRP A 141 -20.58 -1.87 -1.32
CA TRP A 141 -21.65 -2.45 -2.14
C TRP A 141 -21.74 -1.80 -3.53
N LEU A 142 -21.60 -0.46 -3.61
CA LEU A 142 -21.53 0.27 -4.88
C LEU A 142 -20.29 -0.10 -5.67
N SER A 143 -19.14 -0.25 -5.03
CA SER A 143 -17.87 -0.62 -5.66
C SER A 143 -17.90 -1.98 -6.34
N ALA A 144 -18.78 -2.86 -5.89
CA ALA A 144 -19.02 -4.18 -6.50
C ALA A 144 -20.00 -4.14 -7.69
N ARG A 145 -20.78 -3.07 -7.88
CA ARG A 145 -21.91 -3.03 -8.85
C ARG A 145 -21.83 -1.91 -9.88
N VAL A 146 -21.27 -0.78 -9.53
CA VAL A 146 -21.20 0.39 -10.42
C VAL A 146 -20.13 0.27 -11.50
N PRO A 147 -18.88 -0.18 -11.20
CA PRO A 147 -17.85 -0.30 -12.22
C PRO A 147 -18.17 -1.37 -13.28
N ASP A 148 -17.64 -1.19 -14.49
CA ASP A 148 -17.64 -2.22 -15.53
C ASP A 148 -16.75 -3.41 -15.15
N ALA A 149 -15.68 -3.13 -14.35
CA ALA A 149 -14.86 -4.14 -13.69
C ALA A 149 -14.31 -3.62 -12.37
N THR A 150 -14.21 -4.52 -11.37
CA THR A 150 -13.55 -4.26 -10.08
C THR A 150 -12.28 -5.09 -10.01
N ILE A 151 -11.15 -4.43 -9.79
CA ILE A 151 -9.84 -5.02 -9.50
C ILE A 151 -9.63 -4.97 -8.00
N VAL A 152 -8.99 -5.98 -7.45
CA VAL A 152 -8.57 -6.06 -6.04
C VAL A 152 -7.09 -6.48 -5.97
N VAL A 153 -6.38 -6.04 -4.94
CA VAL A 153 -4.93 -6.22 -4.86
C VAL A 153 -4.50 -7.56 -4.25
N SER A 154 -5.43 -8.42 -3.84
CA SER A 154 -5.13 -9.74 -3.24
C SER A 154 -6.25 -10.75 -3.51
N GLU A 155 -5.93 -12.02 -3.46
CA GLU A 155 -6.92 -13.11 -3.55
C GLU A 155 -7.86 -13.12 -2.34
N ASP A 156 -7.39 -12.67 -1.17
CA ASP A 156 -8.23 -12.51 0.01
C ASP A 156 -9.36 -11.50 -0.25
N LEU A 157 -9.04 -10.35 -0.83
CA LEU A 157 -10.06 -9.37 -1.23
C LEU A 157 -10.99 -9.92 -2.32
N ALA A 158 -10.49 -10.72 -3.27
CA ALA A 158 -11.33 -11.34 -4.29
C ALA A 158 -12.33 -12.34 -3.68
N ARG A 159 -11.90 -13.13 -2.71
CA ARG A 159 -12.79 -13.99 -1.92
C ARG A 159 -13.84 -13.18 -1.18
N HIS A 160 -13.44 -12.11 -0.48
CA HIS A 160 -14.35 -11.22 0.23
C HIS A 160 -15.44 -10.65 -0.68
N TYR A 161 -15.07 -10.12 -1.87
CA TYR A 161 -16.05 -9.58 -2.85
C TYR A 161 -17.03 -10.65 -3.34
N ARG A 162 -16.58 -11.88 -3.57
CA ARG A 162 -17.43 -12.99 -3.95
C ARG A 162 -18.40 -13.36 -2.82
N ASP A 163 -17.90 -13.49 -1.61
CA ASP A 163 -18.64 -14.02 -0.46
C ASP A 163 -19.61 -12.99 0.12
N ALA A 164 -19.17 -11.70 0.26
CA ALA A 164 -19.99 -10.64 0.82
C ALA A 164 -20.94 -9.99 -0.20
N HIS A 165 -20.55 -9.92 -1.48
CA HIS A 165 -21.32 -9.17 -2.49
C HIS A 165 -21.86 -10.01 -3.63
N GLY A 166 -21.51 -11.31 -3.72
CA GLY A 166 -21.89 -12.20 -4.83
C GLY A 166 -21.29 -11.72 -6.17
N ARG A 167 -20.15 -11.02 -6.15
CA ARG A 167 -19.53 -10.41 -7.32
C ARG A 167 -18.09 -10.87 -7.49
N ARG A 168 -17.73 -11.15 -8.75
CA ARG A 168 -16.37 -11.49 -9.12
C ARG A 168 -15.54 -10.20 -9.24
N ALA A 169 -14.57 -10.02 -8.35
CA ALA A 169 -13.48 -9.07 -8.51
C ALA A 169 -12.25 -9.79 -9.12
N ILE A 170 -11.43 -9.04 -9.82
CA ILE A 170 -10.24 -9.57 -10.51
C ILE A 170 -9.03 -9.27 -9.62
N ALA A 171 -8.40 -10.30 -9.08
CA ALA A 171 -7.17 -10.13 -8.30
C ALA A 171 -6.00 -9.81 -9.22
N ILE A 172 -5.42 -8.63 -9.04
CA ILE A 172 -4.18 -8.18 -9.68
C ILE A 172 -3.32 -7.59 -8.56
N PRO A 173 -2.35 -8.33 -8.04
CA PRO A 173 -1.48 -7.84 -6.97
C PRO A 173 -0.59 -6.70 -7.46
N ASN A 174 -0.14 -5.89 -6.50
CA ASN A 174 0.92 -4.92 -6.76
C ASN A 174 2.23 -5.64 -7.06
N GLY A 175 3.08 -5.03 -7.89
CA GLY A 175 4.45 -5.45 -8.05
C GLY A 175 5.37 -4.90 -6.97
N VAL A 176 6.62 -5.32 -7.04
CA VAL A 176 7.73 -4.77 -6.26
C VAL A 176 8.97 -4.69 -7.14
N GLU A 177 9.78 -3.66 -6.97
CA GLU A 177 11.09 -3.56 -7.63
C GLU A 177 12.13 -4.42 -6.89
N PRO A 178 13.09 -5.01 -7.62
CA PRO A 178 14.20 -5.71 -6.99
C PRO A 178 14.95 -4.79 -6.03
N GLY A 179 15.06 -5.19 -4.78
CA GLY A 179 15.90 -4.50 -3.80
C GLY A 179 17.38 -4.60 -4.18
N VAL A 180 18.06 -3.47 -4.16
CA VAL A 180 19.51 -3.39 -4.39
C VAL A 180 20.19 -3.24 -3.04
N HIS A 181 21.19 -4.08 -2.78
CA HIS A 181 21.96 -3.93 -1.53
C HIS A 181 22.72 -2.59 -1.57
N VAL A 182 22.46 -1.75 -0.57
CA VAL A 182 23.14 -0.48 -0.36
C VAL A 182 23.78 -0.49 1.04
N PRO A 183 25.02 0.01 1.18
CA PRO A 183 25.69 0.05 2.50
C PRO A 183 24.97 1.01 3.44
N ALA A 184 25.08 0.75 4.75
CA ALA A 184 24.57 1.63 5.80
C ALA A 184 25.43 2.88 5.90
N THR A 185 25.08 3.92 5.18
CA THR A 185 25.84 5.21 5.15
C THR A 185 25.04 6.29 5.88
N THR A 186 23.94 6.73 5.27
CA THR A 186 23.10 7.80 5.82
C THR A 186 22.48 7.41 7.17
N ILE A 187 22.03 6.16 7.31
CA ILE A 187 21.47 5.66 8.58
C ILE A 187 22.52 5.57 9.69
N THR A 188 23.78 5.32 9.31
CA THR A 188 24.90 5.33 10.28
C THR A 188 25.23 6.75 10.73
N GLU A 189 25.35 7.67 9.78
CA GLU A 189 25.66 9.08 10.07
C GLU A 189 24.57 9.75 10.92
N ARG A 190 23.30 9.51 10.59
CA ARG A 190 22.17 10.18 11.25
C ARG A 190 21.77 9.53 12.57
N TRP A 191 21.85 8.21 12.66
CA TRP A 191 21.23 7.45 13.75
C TRP A 191 22.15 6.40 14.38
N GLY A 192 23.38 6.24 13.91
CA GLY A 192 24.32 5.23 14.40
C GLY A 192 23.91 3.80 14.12
N LEU A 193 23.08 3.58 13.08
CA LEU A 193 22.64 2.25 12.68
C LEU A 193 23.63 1.60 11.73
N THR A 194 24.01 0.35 12.00
CA THR A 194 24.89 -0.45 11.17
C THR A 194 24.19 -1.73 10.73
N GLU A 195 24.74 -2.46 9.78
CA GLU A 195 24.17 -3.72 9.30
C GLU A 195 23.92 -4.69 10.47
N GLY A 196 22.71 -5.25 10.54
CA GLY A 196 22.30 -6.20 11.56
C GLY A 196 22.10 -5.63 12.96
N SER A 197 22.35 -4.32 13.19
CA SER A 197 22.25 -3.70 14.52
C SER A 197 20.82 -3.32 14.92
N PHE A 198 19.83 -3.49 14.04
CA PHE A 198 18.45 -3.06 14.28
C PHE A 198 17.42 -3.98 13.60
N ILE A 199 16.19 -3.95 14.11
CA ILE A 199 15.00 -4.42 13.44
C ILE A 199 14.19 -3.21 12.99
N VAL A 200 13.41 -3.35 11.90
CA VAL A 200 12.69 -2.23 11.32
C VAL A 200 11.22 -2.53 11.07
N PHE A 201 10.37 -1.58 11.42
CA PHE A 201 8.99 -1.45 10.96
C PHE A 201 8.92 -0.27 10.00
N VAL A 202 8.24 -0.44 8.87
CA VAL A 202 7.97 0.64 7.92
C VAL A 202 6.48 0.68 7.63
N GLY A 203 5.85 1.81 7.90
CA GLY A 203 4.42 1.95 7.63
C GLY A 203 3.77 3.15 8.32
N ARG A 204 2.48 3.33 8.04
CA ARG A 204 1.70 4.33 8.77
C ARG A 204 1.59 3.95 10.24
N LEU A 205 1.76 4.90 11.13
CA LEU A 205 1.57 4.70 12.57
C LEU A 205 0.08 4.81 12.92
N VAL A 206 -0.64 3.72 12.71
CA VAL A 206 -2.10 3.61 12.90
C VAL A 206 -2.45 2.29 13.60
N PRO A 207 -3.57 2.22 14.34
CA PRO A 207 -3.92 1.03 15.13
C PRO A 207 -3.97 -0.28 14.31
N GLU A 208 -4.45 -0.22 13.07
CA GLU A 208 -4.52 -1.41 12.21
C GLU A 208 -3.16 -1.98 11.80
N LYS A 209 -2.08 -1.21 11.94
CA LYS A 209 -0.69 -1.66 11.72
C LYS A 209 -0.02 -2.17 13.01
N ALA A 210 -0.65 -1.96 14.16
CA ALA A 210 -0.25 -2.40 15.49
C ALA A 210 1.21 -2.10 15.90
N PRO A 211 1.78 -0.89 15.62
CA PRO A 211 3.13 -0.56 16.09
C PRO A 211 3.23 -0.47 17.62
N ASP A 212 2.13 -0.26 18.33
CA ASP A 212 1.99 -0.31 19.78
C ASP A 212 2.26 -1.74 20.32
N GLN A 213 1.69 -2.76 19.69
CA GLN A 213 1.96 -4.16 20.04
C GLN A 213 3.43 -4.54 19.78
N LEU A 214 4.03 -3.99 18.72
CA LEU A 214 5.45 -4.19 18.46
C LEU A 214 6.32 -3.54 19.57
N LEU A 215 6.00 -2.35 20.00
CA LEU A 215 6.69 -1.70 21.12
C LEU A 215 6.56 -2.50 22.42
N GLU A 216 5.38 -3.03 22.69
CA GLU A 216 5.12 -3.87 23.87
C GLU A 216 5.93 -5.16 23.81
N ALA A 217 5.88 -5.90 22.71
CA ALA A 217 6.64 -7.13 22.53
C ALA A 217 8.15 -6.90 22.60
N TYR A 218 8.63 -5.81 22.02
CA TYR A 218 10.05 -5.49 21.94
C TYR A 218 10.69 -5.20 23.30
N ARG A 219 9.94 -4.71 24.29
CA ARG A 219 10.46 -4.46 25.65
C ARG A 219 11.07 -5.70 26.30
N GLU A 220 10.49 -6.85 26.00
CA GLU A 220 10.93 -8.13 26.57
C GLU A 220 12.05 -8.78 25.73
N VAL A 221 12.30 -8.29 24.51
CA VAL A 221 13.38 -8.82 23.65
C VAL A 221 14.75 -8.46 24.22
N PRO A 222 15.62 -9.44 24.54
CA PRO A 222 16.92 -9.19 25.11
C PRO A 222 17.91 -8.61 24.08
N GLY A 223 18.94 -7.96 24.60
CA GLY A 223 20.05 -7.41 23.79
C GLY A 223 19.95 -5.92 23.56
N ASP A 224 20.84 -5.42 22.71
CA ASP A 224 21.07 -4.02 22.44
C ASP A 224 20.68 -3.55 21.03
N ARG A 225 20.20 -4.50 20.18
CA ARG A 225 19.69 -4.15 18.83
C ARG A 225 18.60 -3.11 18.94
N ARG A 226 18.60 -2.16 18.01
CA ARG A 226 17.59 -1.10 18.03
C ARG A 226 16.31 -1.49 17.32
N LEU A 227 15.17 -0.96 17.77
CA LEU A 227 13.91 -0.99 17.04
C LEU A 227 13.72 0.35 16.31
N VAL A 228 13.55 0.31 15.00
CA VAL A 228 13.27 1.49 14.17
C VAL A 228 11.81 1.45 13.71
N LEU A 229 11.02 2.45 14.12
CA LEU A 229 9.64 2.64 13.66
C LEU A 229 9.62 3.77 12.63
N ALA A 230 9.87 3.44 11.36
CA ALA A 230 9.88 4.39 10.25
C ALA A 230 8.45 4.62 9.71
N GLY A 231 7.95 5.84 9.86
CA GLY A 231 6.63 6.23 9.37
C GLY A 231 6.02 7.36 10.16
N GLY A 232 4.79 7.66 9.84
CA GLY A 232 4.02 8.73 10.47
C GLY A 232 2.53 8.56 10.23
N THR A 233 1.76 9.56 10.64
CA THR A 233 0.31 9.60 10.44
C THR A 233 -0.13 10.99 9.99
N SER A 234 -1.28 11.04 9.32
CA SER A 234 -1.90 12.30 8.94
C SER A 234 -3.07 12.69 9.86
N PHE A 235 -3.56 11.80 10.75
CA PHE A 235 -4.85 12.02 11.41
C PHE A 235 -5.08 11.25 12.73
N THR A 236 -4.04 10.68 13.38
CA THR A 236 -4.20 9.92 14.63
C THR A 236 -3.24 10.42 15.70
N ASP A 237 -3.35 11.71 16.01
CA ASP A 237 -2.39 12.43 16.86
C ASP A 237 -2.25 11.80 18.26
N THR A 238 -3.37 11.49 18.94
CA THR A 238 -3.34 10.86 20.26
C THR A 238 -2.76 9.45 20.30
N PHE A 239 -2.93 8.65 19.23
CA PHE A 239 -2.30 7.33 19.12
C PHE A 239 -0.80 7.46 18.95
N VAL A 240 -0.36 8.37 18.09
CA VAL A 240 1.08 8.62 17.85
C VAL A 240 1.75 9.22 19.08
N GLU A 241 1.12 10.18 19.76
CA GLU A 241 1.60 10.69 21.05
C GLU A 241 1.79 9.58 22.10
N GLY A 242 0.90 8.57 22.09
CA GLY A 242 1.05 7.37 22.90
C GLY A 242 2.26 6.54 22.52
N LEU A 243 2.49 6.33 21.22
CA LEU A 243 3.67 5.62 20.71
C LEU A 243 4.97 6.36 21.04
N GLU A 244 5.01 7.67 20.83
CA GLU A 244 6.18 8.50 21.12
C GLU A 244 6.56 8.45 22.61
N ARG A 245 5.56 8.52 23.50
CA ARG A 245 5.78 8.37 24.96
C ARG A 245 6.30 6.98 25.31
N ALA A 246 5.76 5.94 24.66
CA ALA A 246 6.19 4.56 24.90
C ALA A 246 7.61 4.31 24.36
N ALA A 247 7.94 4.88 23.20
CA ALA A 247 9.27 4.82 22.59
C ALA A 247 10.31 5.57 23.42
N ALA A 248 9.96 6.75 23.97
CA ALA A 248 10.86 7.53 24.82
C ALA A 248 11.26 6.82 26.13
N ALA A 249 10.51 5.80 26.55
CA ALA A 249 10.84 4.99 27.73
C ALA A 249 11.91 3.91 27.48
N ASP A 250 12.24 3.60 26.23
CA ASP A 250 13.30 2.64 25.87
C ASP A 250 14.30 3.29 24.89
N PRO A 251 15.56 3.54 25.32
CA PRO A 251 16.58 4.19 24.49
C PRO A 251 16.96 3.38 23.24
N ARG A 252 16.58 2.12 23.15
CA ARG A 252 16.78 1.29 21.96
C ARG A 252 15.78 1.61 20.85
N VAL A 253 14.69 2.32 21.13
CA VAL A 253 13.65 2.64 20.14
C VAL A 253 13.96 3.95 19.44
N LEU A 254 13.91 3.93 18.11
CA LEU A 254 14.07 5.09 17.25
C LEU A 254 12.81 5.31 16.40
N MET A 255 12.25 6.51 16.46
CA MET A 255 11.14 6.95 15.59
C MET A 255 11.62 8.09 14.69
N PRO A 256 12.18 7.80 13.51
CA PRO A 256 12.77 8.82 12.62
C PRO A 256 11.72 9.65 11.86
N GLY A 257 10.42 9.34 12.02
CA GLY A 257 9.37 9.89 11.18
C GLY A 257 9.32 9.21 9.80
N TYR A 258 8.81 9.93 8.81
CA TYR A 258 8.81 9.44 7.43
C TYR A 258 10.23 9.38 6.86
N VAL A 259 10.59 8.24 6.26
CA VAL A 259 11.87 8.00 5.59
C VAL A 259 11.59 7.57 4.16
N TYR A 260 12.32 8.11 3.19
CA TYR A 260 12.13 7.87 1.77
C TYR A 260 13.45 7.69 1.02
N GLY A 261 13.36 7.26 -0.25
CA GLY A 261 14.50 7.17 -1.16
C GLY A 261 15.59 6.26 -0.64
N GLU A 262 16.84 6.66 -0.86
CA GLU A 262 18.02 5.88 -0.53
C GLU A 262 18.12 5.52 0.97
N THR A 263 17.74 6.45 1.85
CA THR A 263 17.72 6.19 3.31
C THR A 263 16.74 5.07 3.68
N LEU A 264 15.59 4.96 3.01
CA LEU A 264 14.65 3.84 3.22
C LEU A 264 15.22 2.54 2.67
N GLN A 265 15.89 2.59 1.52
CA GLN A 265 16.59 1.43 0.95
C GLN A 265 17.67 0.92 1.89
N GLU A 266 18.46 1.83 2.49
CA GLU A 266 19.44 1.47 3.52
C GLU A 266 18.79 0.78 4.71
N LEU A 267 17.62 1.25 5.19
CA LEU A 267 16.89 0.61 6.29
C LEU A 267 16.48 -0.83 5.93
N TYR A 268 15.91 -1.07 4.75
CA TYR A 268 15.56 -2.43 4.33
C TYR A 268 16.79 -3.32 4.17
N ALA A 269 17.81 -2.85 3.44
CA ALA A 269 19.00 -3.64 3.12
C ALA A 269 19.80 -4.10 4.35
N ASN A 270 19.84 -3.27 5.39
CA ASN A 270 20.74 -3.47 6.53
C ASN A 270 20.02 -3.91 7.83
N ALA A 271 18.69 -4.01 7.88
CA ALA A 271 17.99 -4.48 9.05
C ALA A 271 18.30 -5.96 9.33
N ALA A 272 18.37 -6.36 10.59
CA ALA A 272 18.43 -7.76 11.01
C ALA A 272 17.14 -8.50 10.67
N ALA A 273 16.00 -7.81 10.81
CA ALA A 273 14.68 -8.27 10.41
C ALA A 273 13.74 -7.08 10.15
N PHE A 274 12.77 -7.29 9.27
CA PHE A 274 11.61 -6.43 9.09
C PHE A 274 10.41 -6.99 9.86
N VAL A 275 9.67 -6.16 10.59
CA VAL A 275 8.54 -6.58 11.42
C VAL A 275 7.27 -5.87 10.98
N LEU A 276 6.22 -6.64 10.67
CA LEU A 276 4.91 -6.11 10.30
C LEU A 276 3.79 -6.80 11.10
N PRO A 277 3.38 -6.25 12.26
CA PRO A 277 2.40 -6.86 13.15
C PRO A 277 0.95 -6.52 12.79
N SER A 278 0.67 -6.13 11.57
CA SER A 278 -0.62 -5.62 11.14
C SER A 278 -1.79 -6.54 11.48
N LEU A 279 -2.91 -5.95 11.90
CA LEU A 279 -4.18 -6.64 12.13
C LEU A 279 -5.05 -6.65 10.87
N LEU A 280 -4.81 -5.71 9.94
CA LEU A 280 -5.59 -5.55 8.72
C LEU A 280 -4.72 -5.00 7.59
N GLU A 281 -4.72 -5.68 6.45
CA GLU A 281 -4.06 -5.26 5.20
C GLU A 281 -4.91 -5.57 3.97
N GLY A 282 -4.61 -4.88 2.86
CA GLY A 282 -5.09 -5.30 1.54
C GLY A 282 -4.06 -6.15 0.81
N LEU A 283 -2.92 -5.55 0.50
CA LEU A 283 -1.66 -6.20 0.13
C LEU A 283 -0.54 -5.32 0.69
N PRO A 284 0.31 -5.85 1.59
CA PRO A 284 1.30 -5.05 2.30
C PRO A 284 2.54 -4.76 1.44
N LEU A 285 2.58 -3.60 0.77
CA LEU A 285 3.72 -3.19 -0.06
C LEU A 285 5.05 -3.21 0.70
N THR A 286 5.05 -2.72 1.94
CA THR A 286 6.28 -2.68 2.76
C THR A 286 6.82 -4.07 3.10
N LEU A 287 5.96 -5.10 3.12
CA LEU A 287 6.38 -6.50 3.25
C LEU A 287 7.01 -7.02 1.96
N LEU A 288 6.41 -6.69 0.80
CA LEU A 288 6.99 -7.00 -0.50
C LEU A 288 8.35 -6.32 -0.69
N GLU A 289 8.44 -5.04 -0.32
CA GLU A 289 9.69 -4.28 -0.34
C GLU A 289 10.77 -4.95 0.54
N ALA A 290 10.48 -5.22 1.82
CA ALA A 290 11.43 -5.87 2.71
C ALA A 290 11.89 -7.24 2.18
N ALA A 291 10.96 -8.06 1.66
CA ALA A 291 11.27 -9.34 1.05
C ALA A 291 12.13 -9.19 -0.21
N SER A 292 11.90 -8.15 -1.03
CA SER A 292 12.70 -7.90 -2.25
C SER A 292 14.17 -7.58 -1.97
N TYR A 293 14.49 -7.10 -0.76
CA TYR A 293 15.87 -6.93 -0.29
C TYR A 293 16.50 -8.21 0.28
N GLY A 294 15.73 -9.29 0.43
CA GLY A 294 16.18 -10.50 1.13
C GLY A 294 16.35 -10.27 2.63
N THR A 295 15.61 -9.32 3.19
CA THR A 295 15.57 -9.08 4.64
C THR A 295 14.68 -10.12 5.29
N PRO A 296 15.09 -10.79 6.38
CA PRO A 296 14.22 -11.68 7.15
C PRO A 296 12.96 -10.95 7.60
N VAL A 297 11.80 -11.61 7.49
CA VAL A 297 10.52 -10.98 7.77
C VAL A 297 9.81 -11.63 8.95
N ILE A 298 9.19 -10.82 9.80
CA ILE A 298 8.35 -11.23 10.92
C ILE A 298 7.00 -10.58 10.71
N ALA A 299 5.94 -11.36 10.55
CA ALA A 299 4.62 -10.85 10.22
C ALA A 299 3.51 -11.58 10.97
N SER A 300 2.39 -10.91 11.22
CA SER A 300 1.18 -11.57 11.71
C SER A 300 0.63 -12.54 10.66
N ASP A 301 -0.13 -13.55 11.09
CA ASP A 301 -0.69 -14.61 10.24
C ASP A 301 -2.00 -14.23 9.53
N ILE A 302 -2.22 -12.93 9.27
CA ILE A 302 -3.38 -12.48 8.52
C ILE A 302 -3.32 -12.93 7.05
N PRO A 303 -4.48 -13.16 6.39
CA PRO A 303 -4.52 -13.72 5.04
C PRO A 303 -3.64 -13.02 4.01
N PRO A 304 -3.54 -11.67 3.93
CA PRO A 304 -2.65 -11.01 2.98
C PRO A 304 -1.14 -11.27 3.23
N HIS A 305 -0.73 -11.48 4.50
CA HIS A 305 0.66 -11.84 4.80
C HIS A 305 0.95 -13.29 4.40
N LEU A 306 0.01 -14.20 4.67
CA LEU A 306 0.11 -15.60 4.24
C LEU A 306 0.13 -15.73 2.72
N GLU A 307 -0.59 -14.88 2.00
CA GLU A 307 -0.59 -14.82 0.52
C GLU A 307 0.81 -14.46 -0.01
N VAL A 308 1.51 -13.54 0.65
CA VAL A 308 2.87 -13.12 0.27
C VAL A 308 3.92 -14.15 0.69
N LEU A 309 3.88 -14.58 1.94
CA LEU A 309 4.96 -15.37 2.56
C LEU A 309 4.72 -16.89 2.53
N GLY A 310 3.48 -17.32 2.37
CA GLY A 310 3.11 -18.71 2.62
C GLY A 310 3.14 -19.04 4.12
N GLY A 311 3.56 -20.28 4.45
CA GLY A 311 3.68 -20.71 5.84
C GLY A 311 4.91 -20.19 6.58
N GLU A 312 5.01 -20.47 7.88
CA GLU A 312 6.20 -20.17 8.69
C GLU A 312 7.42 -20.97 8.23
N GLY A 313 8.60 -20.41 8.41
CA GLY A 313 9.88 -21.06 8.09
C GLY A 313 11.06 -20.16 8.35
N THR A 314 12.27 -20.65 8.14
CA THR A 314 13.48 -19.85 8.23
C THR A 314 13.44 -18.71 7.20
N GLY A 315 13.85 -17.51 7.60
CA GLY A 315 13.79 -16.29 6.81
C GLY A 315 12.42 -15.59 6.83
N ARG A 316 11.38 -16.28 7.34
CA ARG A 316 10.03 -15.75 7.59
C ARG A 316 9.48 -16.30 8.88
N ARG A 317 9.06 -15.44 9.79
CA ARG A 317 8.45 -15.81 11.06
C ARG A 317 7.03 -15.29 11.13
N LEU A 318 6.08 -16.19 11.35
CA LEU A 318 4.67 -15.84 11.51
C LEU A 318 4.29 -15.97 12.98
N PHE A 319 3.35 -15.15 13.40
CA PHE A 319 2.76 -15.18 14.73
C PHE A 319 1.26 -14.87 14.66
N PRO A 320 0.43 -15.35 15.60
CA PRO A 320 -0.99 -15.05 15.62
C PRO A 320 -1.25 -13.54 15.76
N ALA A 321 -2.07 -12.99 14.89
CA ALA A 321 -2.38 -11.56 14.88
C ALA A 321 -2.96 -11.11 16.24
N GLY A 322 -2.36 -10.09 16.84
CA GLY A 322 -2.74 -9.57 18.16
C GLY A 322 -2.07 -10.26 19.34
N ASP A 323 -1.27 -11.30 19.14
CA ASP A 323 -0.54 -11.98 20.21
C ASP A 323 0.86 -11.36 20.40
N VAL A 324 0.96 -10.48 21.40
CA VAL A 324 2.20 -9.75 21.73
C VAL A 324 3.32 -10.69 22.19
N GLY A 325 2.97 -11.74 22.95
CA GLY A 325 3.95 -12.71 23.43
C GLY A 325 4.52 -13.55 22.29
N ALA A 326 3.67 -14.00 21.37
CA ALA A 326 4.10 -14.72 20.18
C ALA A 326 4.95 -13.85 19.25
N LEU A 327 4.65 -12.54 19.14
CA LEU A 327 5.45 -11.57 18.40
C LEU A 327 6.87 -11.47 19.01
N GLY A 328 6.99 -11.30 20.32
CA GLY A 328 8.28 -11.27 21.02
C GLY A 328 9.10 -12.54 20.75
N ALA A 329 8.49 -13.71 20.91
CA ALA A 329 9.12 -15.00 20.62
C ALA A 329 9.54 -15.15 19.14
N ALA A 330 8.75 -14.61 18.19
CA ALA A 330 9.11 -14.62 16.77
C ALA A 330 10.33 -13.72 16.49
N ILE A 331 10.41 -12.56 17.13
CA ILE A 331 11.58 -11.68 17.05
C ILE A 331 12.82 -12.42 17.59
N GLU A 332 12.76 -12.98 18.77
CA GLU A 332 13.87 -13.74 19.37
C GLU A 332 14.35 -14.87 18.48
N ARG A 333 13.42 -15.70 17.94
CA ARG A 333 13.78 -16.79 17.01
C ARG A 333 14.47 -16.28 15.76
N SER A 334 14.00 -15.17 15.18
CA SER A 334 14.62 -14.58 13.98
C SER A 334 16.03 -14.03 14.26
N LEU A 335 16.26 -13.54 15.47
CA LEU A 335 17.57 -12.96 15.88
C LEU A 335 18.56 -14.03 16.39
N ALA A 336 18.14 -15.28 16.61
CA ALA A 336 18.98 -16.33 17.14
C ALA A 336 20.07 -16.79 16.17
N ASP A 337 19.78 -16.84 14.85
CA ASP A 337 20.74 -17.17 13.80
C ASP A 337 20.57 -16.23 12.58
N PRO A 338 21.12 -15.01 12.66
CA PRO A 338 20.95 -14.01 11.59
C PRO A 338 21.49 -14.45 10.23
N ALA A 339 22.53 -15.27 10.19
CA ALA A 339 23.12 -15.75 8.94
C ALA A 339 22.21 -16.73 8.21
N ALA A 340 21.67 -17.72 8.93
CA ALA A 340 20.71 -18.67 8.39
C ALA A 340 19.39 -17.98 7.98
N GLU A 341 18.90 -17.02 8.78
CA GLU A 341 17.68 -16.27 8.46
C GLU A 341 17.86 -15.43 7.18
N ARG A 342 19.00 -14.76 7.04
CA ARG A 342 19.30 -13.95 5.83
C ARG A 342 19.47 -14.83 4.59
N ALA A 343 20.16 -15.97 4.71
CA ALA A 343 20.33 -16.90 3.59
C ALA A 343 18.97 -17.45 3.12
N ALA A 344 18.07 -17.79 4.05
CA ALA A 344 16.72 -18.25 3.71
C ALA A 344 15.85 -17.11 3.13
N ALA A 345 15.97 -15.89 3.64
CA ALA A 345 15.24 -14.71 3.14
C ALA A 345 15.62 -14.39 1.67
N ALA A 346 16.86 -14.68 1.25
CA ALA A 346 17.27 -14.53 -0.14
C ALA A 346 16.45 -15.44 -1.10
N VAL A 347 16.07 -16.64 -0.67
CA VAL A 347 15.20 -17.53 -1.45
C VAL A 347 13.76 -16.98 -1.51
N ILE A 348 13.28 -16.41 -0.41
CA ILE A 348 11.96 -15.78 -0.36
C ILE A 348 11.92 -14.56 -1.28
N ARG A 349 13.00 -13.79 -1.36
CA ARG A 349 13.15 -12.69 -2.30
C ARG A 349 12.90 -13.13 -3.74
N ASP A 350 13.55 -14.21 -4.16
CA ASP A 350 13.44 -14.68 -5.55
C ASP A 350 12.00 -15.15 -5.87
N ASP A 351 11.32 -15.80 -4.92
CA ASP A 351 9.90 -16.17 -5.06
C ASP A 351 8.98 -14.93 -5.12
N VAL A 352 9.20 -13.95 -4.27
CA VAL A 352 8.42 -12.69 -4.26
C VAL A 352 8.60 -11.92 -5.56
N LEU A 353 9.84 -11.76 -6.03
CA LEU A 353 10.12 -11.08 -7.29
C LEU A 353 9.52 -11.78 -8.52
N ALA A 354 9.42 -13.11 -8.48
CA ALA A 354 8.81 -13.87 -9.57
C ALA A 354 7.27 -13.73 -9.60
N ARG A 355 6.61 -13.48 -8.46
CA ARG A 355 5.15 -13.42 -8.35
C ARG A 355 4.57 -12.01 -8.36
N TYR A 356 5.34 -11.02 -7.95
CA TYR A 356 4.88 -9.64 -7.75
C TYR A 356 5.64 -8.69 -8.67
N ASP A 357 5.29 -8.74 -9.95
CA ASP A 357 5.92 -7.96 -11.01
C ASP A 357 5.01 -6.81 -11.47
N TRP A 358 5.55 -5.59 -11.56
CA TRP A 358 4.80 -4.42 -12.00
C TRP A 358 4.43 -4.45 -13.48
N ASP A 359 5.23 -5.10 -14.31
CA ASP A 359 4.94 -5.21 -15.75
C ASP A 359 3.79 -6.20 -15.98
N ASP A 360 3.75 -7.33 -15.24
CA ASP A 360 2.62 -8.26 -15.22
C ASP A 360 1.34 -7.56 -14.70
N ALA A 361 1.42 -6.87 -13.56
CA ALA A 361 0.30 -6.11 -13.01
C ALA A 361 -0.25 -5.07 -14.00
N THR A 362 0.64 -4.40 -14.74
CA THR A 362 0.28 -3.42 -15.77
C THR A 362 -0.43 -4.09 -16.94
N GLU A 363 0.13 -5.18 -17.47
CA GLU A 363 -0.49 -5.86 -18.63
C GLU A 363 -1.85 -6.44 -18.30
N ARG A 364 -1.99 -7.11 -17.14
CA ARG A 364 -3.28 -7.63 -16.66
C ARG A 364 -4.31 -6.51 -16.45
N THR A 365 -3.89 -5.34 -15.97
CA THR A 365 -4.77 -4.18 -15.83
C THR A 365 -5.22 -3.65 -17.21
N LEU A 366 -4.31 -3.59 -18.20
CA LEU A 366 -4.63 -3.22 -19.58
C LEU A 366 -5.56 -4.25 -20.26
N GLU A 367 -5.43 -5.54 -19.96
CA GLU A 367 -6.34 -6.58 -20.41
C GLU A 367 -7.76 -6.36 -19.85
N VAL A 368 -7.89 -5.97 -18.59
CA VAL A 368 -9.19 -5.59 -18.01
C VAL A 368 -9.77 -4.41 -18.77
N TYR A 369 -8.99 -3.37 -19.08
CA TYR A 369 -9.49 -2.23 -19.88
C TYR A 369 -9.96 -2.65 -21.27
N ARG A 370 -9.19 -3.46 -21.98
CA ARG A 370 -9.60 -3.99 -23.30
C ARG A 370 -10.91 -4.77 -23.21
N SER A 371 -11.00 -5.67 -22.24
CA SER A 371 -12.20 -6.51 -22.02
C SER A 371 -13.47 -5.69 -21.76
N VAL A 372 -13.42 -4.61 -20.97
CA VAL A 372 -14.59 -3.77 -20.71
C VAL A 372 -14.94 -2.88 -21.92
N LEU A 373 -13.96 -2.45 -22.71
CA LEU A 373 -14.16 -1.68 -23.94
C LEU A 373 -14.82 -2.53 -25.03
N ASP A 374 -14.39 -3.78 -25.20
CA ASP A 374 -14.94 -4.68 -26.24
C ASP A 374 -16.38 -5.11 -25.92
N ARG A 375 -16.69 -5.40 -24.65
CA ARG A 375 -18.08 -5.66 -24.21
C ARG A 375 -19.04 -4.49 -24.50
N GLY A 376 -18.54 -3.26 -24.43
CA GLY A 376 -19.32 -2.07 -24.76
C GLY A 376 -19.53 -1.82 -26.25
N ARG A 377 -18.82 -2.51 -27.14
CA ARG A 377 -19.00 -2.43 -28.60
C ARG A 377 -20.00 -3.50 -29.11
N ALA A 378 -20.20 -4.56 -28.34
CA ALA A 378 -21.09 -5.67 -28.68
C ALA A 378 -22.53 -5.47 -28.15
N ALA A 379 -22.77 -4.48 -27.31
CA ALA A 379 -24.06 -4.08 -26.78
C ALA A 379 -24.56 -2.81 -27.46
#